data_88bc51eaa9c79d65b07196d24fd9ed0c
#
_entry.id   88bc51eaa9c79d65b07196d24fd9ed0c
#
_cell.length_a   1.000
_cell.length_b   1.000
_cell.length_c   1.000
_cell.angle_alpha   90.00
_cell.angle_beta   90.00
_cell.angle_gamma   90.00
#
_symmetry.space_group_name_H-M   'P 1'
#
loop_
_entity.id
_entity.type
_entity.pdbx_description
1 polymer ?
#
loop_
_entity_poly.entity_id
_entity_poly.type
_entity_poly.pdbx_seq_one_letter_code
_entity_poly.pdbx_strand_id
1 'polypeptide(L)'
;MSTWKAVERSIASLLGGERVPITGRIRGSAPDVEHPWMSIEIKHRKGGLPKYILDSLDQAHKSAKQDQLPVAIWHKKGKKYTDSVIMMNLGDFIEHFGV
;
A
#
# COMPACT_ATOMS: atom_id res chain seq x y z
N MET A 1 14.59 16.84 1.25
CA MET A 1 13.45 16.44 0.40
C MET A 1 13.67 15.01 -0.06
N SER A 2 12.69 14.14 0.13
CA SER A 2 12.80 12.73 -0.28
C SER A 2 12.62 12.59 -1.79
N THR A 3 13.54 11.86 -2.42
CA THR A 3 13.37 11.45 -3.81
C THR A 3 12.49 10.21 -3.87
N TRP A 4 11.92 9.91 -5.04
CA TRP A 4 11.15 8.69 -5.22
C TRP A 4 11.99 7.42 -4.94
N LYS A 5 13.31 7.47 -5.20
CA LYS A 5 14.23 6.36 -4.87
C LYS A 5 14.36 6.16 -3.36
N ALA A 6 14.43 7.26 -2.60
CA ALA A 6 14.49 7.19 -1.15
C ALA A 6 13.18 6.64 -0.57
N VAL A 7 12.04 7.04 -1.14
CA VAL A 7 10.72 6.53 -0.73
C VAL A 7 10.62 5.03 -0.99
N GLU A 8 11.02 4.57 -2.17
CA GLU A 8 11.03 3.14 -2.50
C GLU A 8 11.89 2.33 -1.53
N ARG A 9 13.09 2.83 -1.21
CA ARG A 9 13.99 2.15 -0.26
C ARG A 9 13.40 2.06 1.14
N SER A 10 12.81 3.16 1.60
CA SER A 10 12.21 3.20 2.93
C SER A 10 11.04 2.24 3.05
N ILE A 11 10.16 2.22 2.06
CA ILE A 11 9.00 1.32 2.05
C ILE A 11 9.47 -0.13 1.93
N ALA A 12 10.42 -0.41 1.05
CA ALA A 12 10.99 -1.76 0.91
C ALA A 12 11.54 -2.27 2.24
N SER A 13 12.30 -1.42 2.94
CA SER A 13 12.86 -1.77 4.25
C SER A 13 11.78 -2.08 5.28
N LEU A 14 10.73 -1.26 5.33
CA LEU A 14 9.59 -1.47 6.23
C LEU A 14 8.89 -2.81 5.98
N LEU A 15 8.83 -3.24 4.73
CA LEU A 15 8.16 -4.47 4.33
C LEU A 15 9.08 -5.70 4.34
N GLY A 16 10.34 -5.52 4.69
CA GLY A 16 11.29 -6.64 4.70
C GLY A 16 11.71 -7.09 3.31
N GLY A 17 11.57 -6.21 2.31
CA GLY A 17 11.97 -6.47 0.93
C GLY A 17 13.16 -5.62 0.52
N GLU A 18 13.52 -5.71 -0.75
CA GLU A 18 14.61 -4.92 -1.32
C GLU A 18 14.13 -4.17 -2.55
N ARG A 19 14.56 -2.92 -2.66
CA ARG A 19 14.26 -2.10 -3.83
C ARG A 19 14.94 -2.67 -5.07
N VAL A 20 14.17 -2.78 -6.17
CA VAL A 20 14.72 -3.21 -7.46
C VAL A 20 15.17 -1.97 -8.23
N PRO A 21 16.48 -1.83 -8.55
CA PRO A 21 16.96 -0.69 -9.33
C PRO A 21 16.33 -0.66 -10.73
N ILE A 22 16.11 0.54 -11.26
CA ILE A 22 15.56 0.71 -12.62
C ILE A 22 16.43 -0.01 -13.66
N THR A 23 17.75 0.08 -13.51
CA THR A 23 18.70 -0.54 -14.44
C THR A 23 18.65 -2.07 -14.43
N GLY A 24 18.13 -2.67 -13.36
CA GLY A 24 17.97 -4.12 -13.24
C GLY A 24 16.58 -4.61 -13.60
N ARG A 25 15.68 -3.71 -14.00
CA ARG A 25 14.31 -4.09 -14.33
C ARG A 25 14.11 -4.25 -15.82
N ILE A 26 13.45 -5.32 -16.21
CA ILE A 26 12.91 -5.45 -17.56
C ILE A 26 11.64 -4.63 -17.60
N ARG A 27 11.49 -3.79 -18.62
CA ARG A 27 10.39 -2.86 -18.75
C ARG A 27 9.03 -3.55 -18.58
N GLY A 28 8.27 -3.09 -17.58
CA GLY A 28 6.91 -3.57 -17.31
C GLY A 28 6.81 -4.94 -16.68
N SER A 29 7.92 -5.61 -16.34
CA SER A 29 7.89 -6.97 -15.83
C SER A 29 8.42 -7.15 -14.41
N ALA A 30 9.15 -6.19 -13.85
CA ALA A 30 9.69 -6.30 -12.50
C ALA A 30 8.94 -5.37 -11.54
N PRO A 31 8.68 -5.81 -10.30
CA PRO A 31 8.09 -4.94 -9.28
C PRO A 31 9.10 -3.90 -8.80
N ASP A 32 8.61 -2.87 -8.10
CA ASP A 32 9.47 -1.87 -7.47
C ASP A 32 10.28 -2.45 -6.32
N VAL A 33 9.75 -3.49 -5.67
CA VAL A 33 10.36 -4.11 -4.49
C VAL A 33 10.31 -5.63 -4.64
N GLU A 34 11.44 -6.28 -4.40
CA GLU A 34 11.51 -7.74 -4.27
C GLU A 34 10.96 -8.16 -2.92
N HIS A 35 10.00 -9.08 -2.91
CA HIS A 35 9.39 -9.58 -1.69
C HIS A 35 8.94 -11.03 -1.87
N PRO A 36 9.02 -11.88 -0.82
CA PRO A 36 8.69 -13.31 -0.95
C PRO A 36 7.26 -13.62 -1.37
N TRP A 37 6.29 -12.78 -1.00
CA TRP A 37 4.87 -13.09 -1.26
C TRP A 37 4.05 -11.91 -1.73
N MET A 38 4.64 -10.72 -1.89
CA MET A 38 3.95 -9.54 -2.40
C MET A 38 4.60 -9.04 -3.68
N SER A 39 3.77 -8.68 -4.66
CA SER A 39 4.21 -7.90 -5.82
C SER A 39 3.91 -6.45 -5.52
N ILE A 40 4.94 -5.62 -5.36
CA ILE A 40 4.81 -4.29 -4.79
C ILE A 40 5.12 -3.23 -5.84
N GLU A 41 4.13 -2.36 -6.09
CA GLU A 41 4.29 -1.13 -6.86
C GLU A 41 4.14 0.06 -5.93
N ILE A 42 5.05 1.02 -6.02
CA ILE A 42 5.06 2.19 -5.16
C ILE A 42 4.84 3.43 -5.99
N LYS A 43 3.88 4.26 -5.60
CA LYS A 43 3.65 5.56 -6.21
C LYS A 43 3.86 6.63 -5.16
N HIS A 44 4.74 7.58 -5.47
CA HIS A 44 5.00 8.73 -4.61
C HIS A 44 4.56 9.98 -5.36
N ARG A 45 3.59 10.68 -4.81
CA ARG A 45 3.05 11.88 -5.42
C ARG A 45 2.92 13.00 -4.39
N LYS A 46 2.98 14.23 -4.83
CA LYS A 46 2.80 15.40 -3.99
C LYS A 46 1.38 15.46 -3.40
N GLY A 47 0.37 15.12 -4.20
CA GLY A 47 -1.02 15.07 -3.75
C GLY A 47 -1.34 13.76 -3.05
N GLY A 48 -2.28 13.79 -2.12
CA GLY A 48 -2.74 12.59 -1.42
C GLY A 48 -3.89 11.89 -2.12
N LEU A 49 -4.43 10.88 -1.47
CA LEU A 49 -5.64 10.19 -1.91
C LEU A 49 -6.85 11.12 -1.85
N PRO A 50 -7.90 10.86 -2.66
CA PRO A 50 -9.13 11.64 -2.58
C PRO A 50 -9.69 11.66 -1.16
N LYS A 51 -10.33 12.79 -0.82
CA LYS A 51 -10.85 13.00 0.52
C LYS A 51 -11.83 11.91 0.97
N TYR A 52 -12.71 11.44 0.08
CA TYR A 52 -13.70 10.42 0.45
C TYR A 52 -13.04 9.08 0.85
N ILE A 53 -11.87 8.76 0.28
CA ILE A 53 -11.11 7.58 0.66
C ILE A 53 -10.47 7.78 2.04
N LEU A 54 -9.88 8.95 2.27
CA LEU A 54 -9.29 9.29 3.56
C LEU A 54 -10.34 9.31 4.66
N ASP A 55 -11.52 9.85 4.37
CA ASP A 55 -12.64 9.85 5.32
C ASP A 55 -13.10 8.43 5.65
N SER A 56 -13.14 7.54 4.67
CA SER A 56 -13.50 6.13 4.90
C SER A 56 -12.50 5.43 5.79
N LEU A 57 -11.20 5.66 5.56
CA LEU A 57 -10.14 5.11 6.41
C LEU A 57 -10.22 5.66 7.83
N ASP A 58 -10.45 6.96 7.98
CA ASP A 58 -10.60 7.60 9.26
C ASP A 58 -11.80 7.02 10.02
N GLN A 59 -12.92 6.81 9.34
CA GLN A 59 -14.10 6.19 9.92
C GLN A 59 -13.80 4.77 10.41
N ALA A 60 -13.07 3.99 9.62
CA ALA A 60 -12.67 2.64 10.01
C ALA A 60 -11.77 2.67 11.26
N HIS A 61 -10.83 3.62 11.32
CA HIS A 61 -9.97 3.80 12.50
C HIS A 61 -10.78 4.14 13.74
N LYS A 62 -11.71 5.06 13.63
CA LYS A 62 -12.56 5.48 14.76
C LYS A 62 -13.46 4.37 15.28
N SER A 63 -13.89 3.47 14.40
CA SER A 63 -14.78 2.37 14.75
C SER A 63 -14.05 1.11 15.20
N ALA A 64 -12.74 1.03 14.95
CA ALA A 64 -11.96 -0.17 15.24
C ALA A 64 -11.84 -0.38 16.74
N LYS A 65 -12.11 -1.60 17.16
CA LYS A 65 -11.85 -2.06 18.52
C LYS A 65 -10.39 -2.49 18.62
N GLN A 66 -9.91 -2.73 19.83
CA GLN A 66 -8.57 -3.26 20.06
C GLN A 66 -8.39 -4.55 19.24
N ASP A 67 -7.24 -4.69 18.60
CA ASP A 67 -6.86 -5.83 17.77
C ASP A 67 -7.64 -5.96 16.46
N GLN A 68 -8.45 -4.98 16.10
CA GLN A 68 -9.07 -4.95 14.78
C GLN A 68 -8.23 -4.16 13.79
N LEU A 69 -8.12 -4.67 12.58
CA LEU A 69 -7.42 -4.00 11.48
C LEU A 69 -8.38 -3.04 10.79
N PRO A 70 -8.12 -1.72 10.85
CA PRO A 70 -8.97 -0.76 10.15
C PRO A 70 -8.76 -0.87 8.64
N VAL A 71 -9.83 -1.14 7.91
CA VAL A 71 -9.77 -1.23 6.45
C VAL A 71 -10.96 -0.48 5.84
N ALA A 72 -10.74 0.07 4.65
CA ALA A 72 -11.81 0.61 3.83
C ALA A 72 -11.88 -0.20 2.55
N ILE A 73 -13.08 -0.47 2.08
CA ILE A 73 -13.28 -1.23 0.86
C ILE A 73 -14.00 -0.35 -0.15
N TRP A 74 -13.45 -0.26 -1.34
CA TRP A 74 -14.04 0.50 -2.43
C TRP A 74 -14.51 -0.44 -3.51
N HIS A 75 -15.82 -0.41 -3.77
CA HIS A 75 -16.45 -1.21 -4.79
C HIS A 75 -17.01 -0.31 -5.90
N LYS A 76 -16.68 -0.61 -7.13
CA LYS A 76 -17.24 0.10 -8.28
C LYS A 76 -18.53 -0.58 -8.73
N LYS A 77 -19.61 0.21 -8.88
CA LYS A 77 -20.89 -0.28 -9.36
C LYS A 77 -20.71 -1.07 -10.67
N GLY A 78 -21.31 -2.25 -10.74
CA GLY A 78 -21.26 -3.11 -11.92
C GLY A 78 -20.07 -4.04 -11.98
N LYS A 79 -19.11 -3.93 -11.07
CA LYS A 79 -17.97 -4.84 -11.01
C LYS A 79 -18.22 -5.98 -10.02
N LYS A 80 -17.47 -7.07 -10.20
CA LYS A 80 -17.53 -8.20 -9.25
C LYS A 80 -17.08 -7.71 -7.87
N TYR A 81 -17.66 -8.28 -6.84
CA TYR A 81 -17.28 -7.94 -5.46
C TYR A 81 -15.81 -8.23 -5.18
N THR A 82 -15.27 -9.32 -5.75
CA THR A 82 -13.85 -9.67 -5.58
C THR A 82 -12.88 -8.72 -6.28
N ASP A 83 -13.39 -7.88 -7.19
CA ASP A 83 -12.59 -6.83 -7.83
C ASP A 83 -12.55 -5.54 -7.01
N SER A 84 -13.24 -5.51 -5.87
CA SER A 84 -13.17 -4.37 -4.95
C SER A 84 -11.75 -4.21 -4.42
N VAL A 85 -11.38 -2.97 -4.11
CA VAL A 85 -10.05 -2.66 -3.59
C VAL A 85 -10.13 -2.50 -2.09
N ILE A 86 -9.26 -3.20 -1.38
CA ILE A 86 -9.12 -3.03 0.07
C ILE A 86 -7.98 -2.04 0.33
N MET A 87 -8.23 -1.08 1.21
CA MET A 87 -7.27 -0.03 1.55
C MET A 87 -7.04 -0.01 3.04
N MET A 88 -5.79 0.17 3.44
CA MET A 88 -5.39 0.29 4.82
C MET A 88 -4.09 1.07 4.90
N ASN A 89 -3.76 1.61 6.05
CA ASN A 89 -2.48 2.25 6.23
C ASN A 89 -1.38 1.19 6.31
N LEU A 90 -0.23 1.50 5.72
CA LEU A 90 0.89 0.57 5.68
C LEU A 90 1.35 0.15 7.08
N GLY A 91 1.37 1.08 8.04
CA GLY A 91 1.74 0.76 9.42
C GLY A 91 0.83 -0.28 10.04
N ASP A 92 -0.49 -0.17 9.81
CA ASP A 92 -1.46 -1.13 10.32
C ASP A 92 -1.30 -2.51 9.68
N PHE A 93 -1.01 -2.52 8.38
CA PHE A 93 -0.71 -3.75 7.67
C PHE A 93 0.52 -4.46 8.26
N ILE A 94 1.60 -3.73 8.46
CA ILE A 94 2.85 -4.27 9.01
C ILE A 94 2.62 -4.82 10.42
N GLU A 95 1.93 -4.06 11.25
CA GLU A 95 1.64 -4.47 12.63
C GLU A 95 0.81 -5.74 12.68
N HIS A 96 -0.19 -5.84 11.80
CA HIS A 96 -1.10 -6.99 11.78
C HIS A 96 -0.45 -8.25 11.20
N PHE A 97 0.27 -8.10 10.09
CA PHE A 97 0.85 -9.25 9.37
C PHE A 97 2.29 -9.59 9.77
N GLY A 98 2.97 -8.72 10.49
CA GLY A 98 4.32 -8.99 10.97
C GLY A 98 5.39 -9.08 9.89
N VAL A 99 5.25 -8.31 8.82
CA VAL A 99 6.23 -8.31 7.71
C VAL A 99 7.43 -7.44 8.01
#